data_f91fea9784450fa46a332d24e2ca4e1f
#
_entry.id   f91fea9784450fa46a332d24e2ca4e1f
#
_cell.length_a   1.000
_cell.length_b   1.000
_cell.length_c   1.000
_cell.angle_alpha   90.00
_cell.angle_beta   90.00
_cell.angle_gamma   90.00
#
_symmetry.space_group_name_H-M   'P 1'
#
loop_
_entity.id
_entity.type
_entity.pdbx_description
1 polymer ?
#
loop_
_entity_poly.entity_id
_entity_poly.type
_entity_poly.pdbx_seq_one_letter_code
_entity_poly.pdbx_strand_id
1 'polypeptide(L)'
;MAGELAHLPPLKAIAAATGASPAPKVFSAVKGLETYSTRFFIEWLDKLGEAHSLELTPKVYSRLTGPYNRRNVYGAVLAYGPVLSTDPNGKPLFDAVARYALCGAAPLLRELGIDPDSVEGRVRIRLEPRPGTDLRSLPKSLEPPCQ
;
A
#
# COMPACT_ATOMS: atom_id res chain seq x y z
N MET A 1 -23.51 -12.00 1.75
CA MET A 1 -22.56 -10.93 1.62
C MET A 1 -22.98 -9.74 2.46
N ALA A 2 -22.44 -9.68 3.66
CA ALA A 2 -22.88 -8.73 4.68
C ALA A 2 -22.78 -7.26 4.25
N GLY A 3 -21.72 -6.89 3.50
CA GLY A 3 -21.51 -5.52 3.04
C GLY A 3 -22.53 -5.03 2.01
N GLU A 4 -23.09 -5.95 1.22
CA GLU A 4 -24.13 -5.61 0.24
C GLU A 4 -25.50 -5.48 0.90
N LEU A 5 -25.80 -6.38 1.84
CA LEU A 5 -27.05 -6.35 2.58
C LEU A 5 -27.18 -5.12 3.49
N ALA A 6 -26.06 -4.65 4.01
CA ALA A 6 -26.03 -3.48 4.90
C ALA A 6 -25.96 -2.14 4.16
N HIS A 7 -25.79 -2.14 2.84
CA HIS A 7 -25.57 -0.91 2.02
C HIS A 7 -24.52 0.03 2.60
N LEU A 8 -23.45 -0.52 3.16
CA LEU A 8 -22.36 0.23 3.79
C LEU A 8 -21.12 0.22 2.89
N PRO A 9 -20.90 1.28 2.07
CA PRO A 9 -19.76 1.35 1.16
C PRO A 9 -18.39 1.15 1.83
N PRO A 10 -18.13 1.70 3.03
CA PRO A 10 -16.86 1.47 3.72
C PRO A 10 -16.62 0.00 4.07
N LEU A 11 -17.65 -0.70 4.53
CA LEU A 11 -17.55 -2.12 4.89
C LEU A 11 -17.28 -2.99 3.66
N LYS A 12 -17.91 -2.67 2.54
CA LYS A 12 -17.65 -3.36 1.27
C LYS A 12 -16.23 -3.15 0.78
N ALA A 13 -15.71 -1.94 0.88
CA ALA A 13 -14.33 -1.62 0.51
C ALA A 13 -13.31 -2.38 1.38
N ILE A 14 -13.53 -2.44 2.69
CA ILE A 14 -12.67 -3.20 3.62
C ILE A 14 -12.75 -4.71 3.30
N ALA A 15 -13.93 -5.25 3.09
CA ALA A 15 -14.11 -6.66 2.75
C ALA A 15 -13.42 -7.02 1.43
N ALA A 16 -13.52 -6.18 0.41
CA ALA A 16 -12.84 -6.37 -0.86
C ALA A 16 -11.31 -6.29 -0.70
N ALA A 17 -10.82 -5.32 0.06
CA ALA A 17 -9.39 -5.13 0.31
C ALA A 17 -8.76 -6.30 1.09
N THR A 18 -9.50 -6.94 1.98
CA THR A 18 -9.03 -8.10 2.75
C THR A 18 -9.23 -9.43 2.03
N GLY A 19 -9.86 -9.43 0.84
CA GLY A 19 -10.18 -10.65 0.10
C GLY A 19 -11.35 -11.45 0.67
N ALA A 20 -12.09 -10.86 1.62
CA ALA A 20 -13.28 -11.49 2.19
C ALA A 20 -14.49 -11.48 1.24
N SER A 21 -14.42 -10.63 0.20
CA SER A 21 -15.43 -10.57 -0.85
C SER A 21 -14.80 -10.85 -2.22
N PRO A 22 -15.34 -11.75 -3.00
CA PRO A 22 -14.82 -12.06 -4.33
C PRO A 22 -15.21 -10.99 -5.35
N ALA A 23 -14.69 -9.78 -5.18
CA ALA A 23 -14.92 -8.72 -6.14
C ALA A 23 -13.86 -8.79 -7.27
N PRO A 24 -14.24 -8.99 -8.53
CA PRO A 24 -13.29 -9.08 -9.64
C PRO A 24 -12.55 -7.76 -9.92
N LYS A 25 -13.07 -6.65 -9.43
CA LYS A 25 -12.41 -5.34 -9.44
C LYS A 25 -12.18 -4.88 -8.02
N VAL A 26 -11.14 -5.43 -7.40
CA VAL A 26 -10.73 -5.05 -6.04
C VAL A 26 -10.37 -3.57 -5.97
N PHE A 27 -10.11 -2.94 -7.11
CA PHE A 27 -9.60 -1.59 -7.23
C PHE A 27 -10.54 -0.71 -8.04
N SER A 28 -11.77 -0.56 -7.57
CA SER A 28 -12.61 0.53 -8.04
C SER A 28 -12.04 1.85 -7.54
N ALA A 29 -12.20 2.89 -8.32
CA ALA A 29 -11.74 4.23 -7.95
C ALA A 29 -12.34 4.66 -6.60
N VAL A 30 -11.48 5.02 -5.66
CA VAL A 30 -11.86 5.68 -4.41
C VAL A 30 -11.28 7.08 -4.45
N LYS A 31 -12.15 8.11 -4.43
CA LYS A 31 -11.77 9.53 -4.58
C LYS A 31 -10.89 9.79 -5.82
N GLY A 32 -11.15 9.08 -6.93
CA GLY A 32 -10.38 9.21 -8.17
C GLY A 32 -9.09 8.42 -8.22
N LEU A 33 -8.77 7.65 -7.16
CA LEU A 33 -7.59 6.78 -7.14
C LEU A 33 -7.95 5.41 -7.69
N GLU A 34 -7.41 5.09 -8.85
CA GLU A 34 -7.42 3.74 -9.42
C GLU A 34 -6.02 3.13 -9.30
N THR A 35 -5.95 1.87 -8.91
CA THR A 35 -4.66 1.18 -8.68
C THR A 35 -3.80 1.13 -9.94
N TYR A 36 -4.42 0.98 -11.09
CA TYR A 36 -3.72 0.91 -12.37
C TYR A 36 -3.34 2.27 -12.95
N SER A 37 -3.87 3.35 -12.38
CA SER A 37 -3.61 4.72 -12.82
C SER A 37 -2.44 5.38 -12.10
N THR A 38 -1.83 4.66 -11.15
CA THR A 38 -0.74 5.16 -10.33
C THR A 38 0.42 4.16 -10.31
N ARG A 39 1.63 4.67 -10.39
CA ARG A 39 2.85 3.89 -10.18
C ARG A 39 3.26 4.02 -8.73
N PHE A 40 3.71 2.93 -8.12
CA PHE A 40 4.13 2.87 -6.72
C PHE A 40 5.62 2.58 -6.64
N PHE A 41 6.31 3.30 -5.77
CA PHE A 41 7.74 3.13 -5.53
C PHE A 41 7.99 2.99 -4.03
N ILE A 42 8.83 2.03 -3.66
CA ILE A 42 9.45 1.97 -2.34
C ILE A 42 10.79 2.67 -2.45
N GLU A 43 11.02 3.67 -1.63
CA GLU A 43 12.26 4.47 -1.60
C GLU A 43 12.90 4.36 -0.21
N TRP A 44 14.22 4.24 -0.19
CA TRP A 44 14.99 4.19 1.06
C TRP A 44 16.40 4.70 0.86
N LEU A 45 17.06 5.03 1.94
CA LEU A 45 18.49 5.26 2.00
C LEU A 45 19.18 4.01 2.54
N ASP A 46 20.35 3.68 2.02
CA ASP A 46 21.19 2.66 2.63
C ASP A 46 22.14 3.27 3.67
N LYS A 47 22.89 2.42 4.37
CA LYS A 47 23.84 2.86 5.40
C LYS A 47 25.01 3.68 4.87
N LEU A 48 25.23 3.72 3.56
CA LEU A 48 26.20 4.56 2.90
C LEU A 48 25.62 5.92 2.50
N GLY A 49 24.32 6.14 2.74
CA GLY A 49 23.60 7.35 2.38
C GLY A 49 23.15 7.39 0.92
N GLU A 50 23.26 6.27 0.18
CA GLU A 50 22.78 6.19 -1.18
C GLU A 50 21.25 5.99 -1.22
N ALA A 51 20.60 6.73 -2.11
CA ALA A 51 19.17 6.66 -2.32
C ALA A 51 18.82 5.54 -3.29
N HIS A 52 17.88 4.71 -2.88
CA HIS A 52 17.35 3.61 -3.69
C HIS A 52 15.86 3.78 -3.93
N SER A 53 15.40 3.29 -5.08
CA SER A 53 13.99 3.31 -5.45
C SER A 53 13.64 2.02 -6.19
N LEU A 54 12.60 1.33 -5.74
CA LEU A 54 12.07 0.13 -6.38
C LEU A 54 10.64 0.38 -6.83
N GLU A 55 10.40 0.32 -8.13
CA GLU A 55 9.05 0.37 -8.67
C GLU A 55 8.32 -0.96 -8.41
N LEU A 56 7.13 -0.87 -7.82
CA LEU A 56 6.26 -2.02 -7.59
C LEU A 56 5.46 -2.34 -8.86
N THR A 57 6.14 -2.89 -9.85
CA THR A 57 5.48 -3.39 -11.06
C THR A 57 4.73 -4.70 -10.76
N PRO A 58 3.78 -5.12 -11.62
CA PRO A 58 3.13 -6.42 -11.46
C PRO A 58 4.14 -7.57 -11.37
N LYS A 59 5.24 -7.50 -12.13
CA LYS A 59 6.32 -8.50 -12.11
C LYS A 59 7.05 -8.53 -10.76
N VAL A 60 7.34 -7.37 -10.18
CA VAL A 60 7.96 -7.27 -8.85
C VAL A 60 6.98 -7.76 -7.79
N TYR A 61 5.74 -7.33 -7.86
CA TYR A 61 4.70 -7.73 -6.91
C TYR A 61 4.40 -9.24 -6.95
N SER A 62 4.53 -9.86 -8.12
CA SER A 62 4.34 -11.31 -8.26
C SER A 62 5.40 -12.16 -7.53
N ARG A 63 6.53 -11.55 -7.14
CA ARG A 63 7.56 -12.23 -6.34
C ARG A 63 7.19 -12.36 -4.87
N LEU A 64 6.16 -11.66 -4.42
CA LEU A 64 5.69 -11.77 -3.04
C LEU A 64 5.19 -13.19 -2.81
N THR A 65 5.85 -13.87 -1.91
CA THR A 65 5.47 -15.20 -1.42
C THR A 65 4.64 -15.05 -0.15
N GLY A 66 3.93 -16.09 0.21
CA GLY A 66 3.15 -16.08 1.43
C GLY A 66 1.65 -16.14 1.19
N PRO A 67 0.85 -16.12 2.25
CA PRO A 67 -0.59 -16.28 2.14
C PRO A 67 -1.23 -15.22 1.25
N TYR A 68 -2.17 -15.63 0.43
CA TYR A 68 -2.92 -14.75 -0.47
C TYR A 68 -3.51 -13.53 0.24
N ASN A 69 -4.08 -13.74 1.43
CA ASN A 69 -4.67 -12.66 2.22
C ASN A 69 -3.63 -11.61 2.63
N ARG A 70 -2.42 -12.01 3.01
CA ARG A 70 -1.34 -11.07 3.37
C ARG A 70 -0.94 -10.21 2.19
N ARG A 71 -0.78 -10.80 1.00
CA ARG A 71 -0.47 -10.04 -0.22
C ARG A 71 -1.56 -9.05 -0.57
N ASN A 72 -2.83 -9.45 -0.41
CA ASN A 72 -3.97 -8.56 -0.64
C ASN A 72 -3.99 -7.39 0.34
N VAL A 73 -3.67 -7.62 1.60
CA VAL A 73 -3.60 -6.55 2.61
C VAL A 73 -2.49 -5.57 2.27
N TYR A 74 -1.32 -6.03 1.87
CA TYR A 74 -0.23 -5.15 1.41
C TYR A 74 -0.66 -4.33 0.18
N GLY A 75 -1.25 -4.97 -0.81
CA GLY A 75 -1.73 -4.31 -2.01
C GLY A 75 -2.80 -3.25 -1.71
N ALA A 76 -3.73 -3.57 -0.82
CA ALA A 76 -4.78 -2.65 -0.41
C ALA A 76 -4.20 -1.40 0.28
N VAL A 77 -3.26 -1.59 1.20
CA VAL A 77 -2.63 -0.45 1.91
C VAL A 77 -1.81 0.40 0.97
N LEU A 78 -1.06 -0.19 0.04
CA LEU A 78 -0.33 0.56 -0.98
C LEU A 78 -1.29 1.32 -1.90
N ALA A 79 -2.34 0.65 -2.38
CA ALA A 79 -3.29 1.24 -3.33
C ALA A 79 -4.16 2.32 -2.71
N TYR A 80 -4.67 2.08 -1.50
CA TYR A 80 -5.56 3.01 -0.80
C TYR A 80 -4.85 3.85 0.26
N GLY A 81 -3.55 3.70 0.40
CA GLY A 81 -2.74 4.43 1.37
C GLY A 81 -2.99 5.93 1.39
N PRO A 82 -3.03 6.62 0.24
CA PRO A 82 -3.31 8.06 0.22
C PRO A 82 -4.66 8.43 0.83
N VAL A 83 -5.69 7.63 0.57
CA VAL A 83 -7.03 7.84 1.13
C VAL A 83 -7.07 7.46 2.62
N LEU A 84 -6.55 6.27 2.95
CA LEU A 84 -6.56 5.77 4.32
C LEU A 84 -5.76 6.67 5.28
N SER A 85 -4.60 7.13 4.85
CA SER A 85 -3.72 7.97 5.68
C SER A 85 -4.30 9.36 5.99
N THR A 86 -5.23 9.84 5.17
CA THR A 86 -5.89 11.13 5.35
C THR A 86 -7.25 11.05 6.04
N ASP A 87 -7.80 9.85 6.16
CA ASP A 87 -9.06 9.62 6.85
C ASP A 87 -8.83 9.23 8.31
N PRO A 88 -9.41 9.96 9.30
CA PRO A 88 -9.23 9.65 10.72
C PRO A 88 -9.61 8.21 11.10
N ASN A 89 -10.59 7.62 10.43
CA ASN A 89 -11.02 6.24 10.66
C ASN A 89 -10.15 5.22 9.93
N GLY A 90 -9.59 5.58 8.79
CA GLY A 90 -8.73 4.72 7.98
C GLY A 90 -7.28 4.72 8.42
N LYS A 91 -6.81 5.84 8.98
CA LYS A 91 -5.41 6.01 9.37
C LYS A 91 -4.88 4.94 10.32
N PRO A 92 -5.57 4.49 11.37
CA PRO A 92 -5.09 3.42 12.24
C PRO A 92 -4.84 2.11 11.49
N LEU A 93 -5.68 1.79 10.52
CA LEU A 93 -5.49 0.61 9.68
C LEU A 93 -4.24 0.75 8.80
N PHE A 94 -4.10 1.90 8.13
CA PHE A 94 -2.90 2.19 7.34
C PHE A 94 -1.63 2.08 8.20
N ASP A 95 -1.60 2.74 9.35
CA ASP A 95 -0.45 2.76 10.26
C ASP A 95 -0.08 1.36 10.74
N ALA A 96 -1.06 0.55 11.11
CA ALA A 96 -0.82 -0.82 11.59
C ALA A 96 -0.20 -1.70 10.51
N VAL A 97 -0.75 -1.69 9.30
CA VAL A 97 -0.27 -2.53 8.20
C VAL A 97 1.05 -2.02 7.66
N ALA A 98 1.20 -0.72 7.48
CA ALA A 98 2.45 -0.12 6.99
C ALA A 98 3.60 -0.36 7.97
N ARG A 99 3.35 -0.24 9.27
CA ARG A 99 4.33 -0.56 10.31
C ARG A 99 4.76 -2.03 10.25
N TYR A 100 3.81 -2.94 10.19
CA TYR A 100 4.11 -4.37 10.10
C TYR A 100 4.92 -4.70 8.85
N ALA A 101 4.51 -4.18 7.71
CA ALA A 101 5.09 -4.51 6.41
C ALA A 101 6.50 -3.93 6.20
N LEU A 102 6.74 -2.72 6.69
CA LEU A 102 7.88 -1.88 6.30
C LEU A 102 8.80 -1.49 7.46
N CYS A 103 8.45 -1.80 8.71
CA CYS A 103 9.25 -1.45 9.90
C CYS A 103 9.74 -2.70 10.63
N GLY A 104 10.82 -2.58 11.39
CA GLY A 104 11.38 -3.68 12.17
C GLY A 104 11.80 -4.84 11.28
N ALA A 105 11.21 -6.02 11.49
CA ALA A 105 11.48 -7.18 10.65
C ALA A 105 11.10 -6.98 9.17
N ALA A 106 10.25 -6.02 8.89
CA ALA A 106 9.84 -5.53 7.57
C ALA A 106 9.63 -6.66 6.55
N PRO A 107 8.65 -7.56 6.76
CA PRO A 107 8.49 -8.74 5.92
C PRO A 107 8.24 -8.40 4.45
N LEU A 108 7.59 -7.28 4.15
CA LEU A 108 7.39 -6.85 2.77
C LEU A 108 8.71 -6.46 2.10
N LEU A 109 9.59 -5.76 2.80
CA LEU A 109 10.91 -5.41 2.25
C LEU A 109 11.72 -6.66 1.95
N ARG A 110 11.75 -7.63 2.87
CA ARG A 110 12.46 -8.90 2.67
C ARG A 110 11.94 -9.67 1.46
N GLU A 111 10.62 -9.74 1.31
CA GLU A 111 10.00 -10.41 0.16
C GLU A 111 10.29 -9.69 -1.17
N LEU A 112 10.48 -8.37 -1.13
CA LEU A 112 10.92 -7.58 -2.30
C LEU A 112 12.43 -7.67 -2.57
N GLY A 113 13.19 -8.36 -1.73
CA GLY A 113 14.63 -8.51 -1.87
C GLY A 113 15.44 -7.36 -1.26
N ILE A 114 14.81 -6.53 -0.43
CA ILE A 114 15.46 -5.45 0.29
C ILE A 114 15.78 -5.94 1.70
N ASP A 115 17.06 -5.92 2.07
CA ASP A 115 17.46 -6.25 3.43
C ASP A 115 17.12 -5.09 4.37
N PRO A 116 16.20 -5.28 5.35
CA PRO A 116 15.86 -4.22 6.29
C PRO A 116 17.04 -3.71 7.11
N ASP A 117 18.03 -4.57 7.36
CA ASP A 117 19.23 -4.19 8.13
C ASP A 117 20.16 -3.27 7.33
N SER A 118 19.99 -3.19 6.01
CA SER A 118 20.71 -2.25 5.13
C SER A 118 20.04 -0.87 5.03
N VAL A 119 18.82 -0.73 5.51
CA VAL A 119 18.04 0.51 5.42
C VAL A 119 18.44 1.46 6.54
N GLU A 120 18.79 2.69 6.17
CA GLU A 120 19.05 3.78 7.10
C GLU A 120 17.81 4.69 7.18
N GLY A 121 17.33 4.92 8.40
CA GLY A 121 16.20 5.81 8.62
C GLY A 121 14.86 5.22 8.19
N ARG A 122 14.10 5.99 7.41
CA ARG A 122 12.72 5.67 7.06
C ARG A 122 12.57 5.22 5.60
N VAL A 123 11.70 4.26 5.43
CA VAL A 123 11.19 3.87 4.12
C VAL A 123 10.06 4.82 3.73
N ARG A 124 9.97 5.17 2.47
CA ARG A 124 8.93 6.01 1.90
C ARG A 124 8.20 5.25 0.80
N ILE A 125 6.89 5.39 0.75
CA ILE A 125 6.07 4.96 -0.38
C ILE A 125 5.79 6.21 -1.22
N ARG A 126 6.30 6.26 -2.45
CA ARG A 126 6.01 7.34 -3.38
C ARG A 126 5.00 6.89 -4.42
N LEU A 127 4.05 7.76 -4.70
CA LEU A 127 3.00 7.54 -5.68
C LEU A 127 3.19 8.54 -6.84
N GLU A 128 3.23 8.00 -8.05
CA GLU A 128 3.35 8.77 -9.26
C GLU A 128 2.12 8.53 -10.14
N PRO A 129 1.23 9.53 -10.26
CA PRO A 129 0.04 9.38 -11.07
C PRO A 129 0.42 9.26 -12.55
N ARG A 130 -0.27 8.36 -13.25
CA ARG A 130 -0.16 8.28 -14.71
C ARG A 130 -0.89 9.45 -15.37
N PRO A 131 -0.57 9.77 -16.63
CA PRO A 131 -1.29 10.81 -17.36
C PRO A 131 -2.81 10.61 -17.29
N GLY A 132 -3.55 11.67 -16.99
CA GLY A 132 -5.01 11.63 -16.84
C GLY A 132 -5.51 11.32 -15.43
N THR A 133 -4.62 10.96 -14.50
CA THR A 133 -4.98 10.72 -13.10
C THR A 133 -4.71 11.96 -12.27
N ASP A 134 -5.72 12.37 -11.49
CA ASP A 134 -5.63 13.53 -10.61
C ASP A 134 -5.53 13.11 -9.14
N LEU A 135 -4.38 13.32 -8.55
CA LEU A 135 -4.11 13.10 -7.13
C LEU A 135 -3.92 14.42 -6.35
N ARG A 136 -4.42 15.55 -6.85
CA ARG A 136 -4.15 16.86 -6.25
C ARG A 136 -4.55 16.96 -4.78
N SER A 137 -5.61 16.28 -4.38
CA SER A 137 -6.11 16.30 -2.99
C SER A 137 -5.52 15.19 -2.10
N LEU A 138 -4.66 14.34 -2.63
CA LEU A 138 -4.11 13.18 -1.92
C LEU A 138 -2.59 13.29 -1.79
N PRO A 139 -2.00 12.76 -0.71
CA PRO A 139 -0.56 12.73 -0.57
C PRO A 139 0.09 11.87 -1.65
N LYS A 140 1.18 12.36 -2.20
CA LYS A 140 2.01 11.63 -3.20
C LYS A 140 3.15 10.84 -2.56
N SER A 141 3.29 10.97 -1.26
CA SER A 141 4.30 10.28 -0.48
C SER A 141 3.74 9.90 0.88
N LEU A 142 4.00 8.68 1.30
CA LEU A 142 3.55 8.13 2.56
C LEU A 142 4.75 7.57 3.30
N GLU A 143 4.84 7.85 4.58
CA GLU A 143 5.86 7.28 5.46
C GLU A 143 5.18 6.40 6.51
N PRO A 144 5.58 5.12 6.64
CA PRO A 144 5.09 4.29 7.72
C PRO A 144 5.58 4.83 9.06
N PRO A 145 4.76 4.72 10.11
CA PRO A 145 5.10 5.21 11.44
C PRO A 145 6.09 4.25 12.15
N CYS A 146 7.29 4.12 11.61
CA CYS A 146 8.36 3.36 12.25
C CYS A 146 8.92 4.15 13.44
N GLN A 147 8.95 3.52 14.60
CA GLN A 147 9.57 4.05 15.81
C GLN A 147 10.57 3.04 16.33
#